data_772897b3e4ab0db6c8c32481ffce8138
#
_entry.id   772897b3e4ab0db6c8c32481ffce8138
#
_cell.length_a   1.000
_cell.length_b   1.000
_cell.length_c   1.000
_cell.angle_alpha   90.00
_cell.angle_beta   90.00
_cell.angle_gamma   90.00
#
_symmetry.space_group_name_H-M   'P 1'
#
loop_
_entity.id
_entity.type
_entity.pdbx_description
1 polymer ?
#
loop_
_entity_poly.entity_id
_entity_poly.type
_entity_poly.pdbx_seq_one_letter_code
_entity_poly.pdbx_strand_id
1 'polypeptide(L)'
;MNSELKKTLRSINENTGLDLDVYTASGDPVSTPTGEGISPDFEGILQQNGRTYFKAMFRSEQYLFGLEGATRVQKNYAFLLSDLIENSSSRAVNLPKGEFVRRILLGECAPSDIQKYRVKYSVPDLPCFVLAVAAEGKTSDVISLFSQYIENESDCAV
;
A
#
# COMPACT_ATOMS: atom_id res chain seq x y z
N MET A 1 -5.31 -12.70 -10.70
CA MET A 1 -5.60 -11.60 -9.74
C MET A 1 -5.46 -12.10 -8.30
N ASN A 2 -4.71 -11.37 -7.48
CA ASN A 2 -4.46 -11.68 -6.06
C ASN A 2 -5.78 -11.66 -5.25
N SER A 3 -5.96 -12.60 -4.31
CA SER A 3 -7.17 -12.71 -3.47
C SER A 3 -7.43 -11.47 -2.60
N GLU A 4 -6.37 -10.77 -2.19
CA GLU A 4 -6.50 -9.53 -1.41
C GLU A 4 -6.90 -8.34 -2.28
N LEU A 5 -6.38 -8.23 -3.51
CA LEU A 5 -6.85 -7.23 -4.45
C LEU A 5 -8.36 -7.40 -4.68
N LYS A 6 -8.84 -8.66 -4.84
CA LYS A 6 -10.28 -8.94 -4.94
C LYS A 6 -11.07 -8.42 -3.73
N LYS A 7 -10.55 -8.62 -2.52
CA LYS A 7 -11.21 -8.13 -1.29
C LYS A 7 -11.24 -6.61 -1.24
N THR A 8 -10.14 -5.95 -1.60
CA THR A 8 -10.06 -4.49 -1.66
C THR A 8 -11.07 -3.92 -2.65
N LEU A 9 -11.12 -4.48 -3.87
CA LEU A 9 -12.06 -4.04 -4.90
C LEU A 9 -13.52 -4.26 -4.49
N ARG A 10 -13.82 -5.40 -3.86
CA ARG A 10 -15.15 -5.67 -3.32
C ARG A 10 -15.53 -4.65 -2.24
N SER A 11 -14.62 -4.33 -1.33
CA SER A 11 -14.86 -3.31 -0.32
C SER A 11 -15.09 -1.92 -0.93
N ILE A 12 -14.36 -1.57 -1.99
CA ILE A 12 -14.59 -0.32 -2.73
C ILE A 12 -16.00 -0.32 -3.33
N ASN A 13 -16.39 -1.40 -4.04
CA ASN A 13 -17.71 -1.51 -4.64
C ASN A 13 -18.83 -1.43 -3.59
N GLU A 14 -18.74 -2.18 -2.49
CA GLU A 14 -19.73 -2.21 -1.41
C GLU A 14 -19.92 -0.84 -0.73
N ASN A 15 -18.84 -0.04 -0.60
CA ASN A 15 -18.89 1.25 0.08
C ASN A 15 -19.21 2.43 -0.85
N THR A 16 -18.90 2.34 -2.14
CA THR A 16 -19.00 3.46 -3.09
C THR A 16 -19.98 3.21 -4.23
N GLY A 17 -20.37 1.96 -4.46
CA GLY A 17 -21.13 1.54 -5.63
C GLY A 17 -20.33 1.57 -6.94
N LEU A 18 -19.01 1.82 -6.89
CA LEU A 18 -18.17 1.90 -8.07
C LEU A 18 -17.65 0.51 -8.44
N ASP A 19 -17.93 0.08 -9.68
CA ASP A 19 -17.31 -1.08 -10.28
C ASP A 19 -16.01 -0.71 -10.98
N LEU A 20 -14.95 -1.46 -10.68
CA LEU A 20 -13.63 -1.27 -11.26
C LEU A 20 -13.29 -2.42 -12.20
N ASP A 21 -13.03 -2.11 -13.45
CA ASP A 21 -12.35 -3.03 -14.36
C ASP A 21 -10.89 -3.15 -13.96
N VAL A 22 -10.32 -4.34 -14.13
CA VAL A 22 -8.94 -4.64 -13.78
C VAL A 22 -8.20 -5.21 -14.96
N TYR A 23 -7.02 -4.67 -15.22
CA TYR A 23 -6.11 -5.12 -16.28
C TYR A 23 -4.72 -5.34 -15.69
N THR A 24 -3.93 -6.16 -16.36
CA THR A 24 -2.51 -6.31 -16.06
C THR A 24 -1.75 -5.02 -16.39
N ALA A 25 -0.46 -4.95 -16.02
CA ALA A 25 0.42 -3.85 -16.42
C ALA A 25 0.57 -3.71 -17.95
N SER A 26 0.40 -4.81 -18.69
CA SER A 26 0.40 -4.84 -20.17
C SER A 26 -0.93 -4.44 -20.79
N GLY A 27 -1.98 -4.24 -20.00
CA GLY A 27 -3.30 -3.87 -20.48
C GLY A 27 -4.22 -5.05 -20.81
N ASP A 28 -3.80 -6.29 -20.49
CA ASP A 28 -4.62 -7.47 -20.68
C ASP A 28 -5.75 -7.53 -19.63
N PRO A 29 -6.97 -7.91 -20.01
CA PRO A 29 -8.10 -7.95 -19.11
C PRO A 29 -7.93 -9.03 -18.03
N VAL A 30 -8.10 -8.66 -16.78
CA VAL A 30 -8.10 -9.57 -15.62
C VAL A 30 -9.52 -9.78 -15.09
N SER A 31 -10.29 -8.70 -15.00
CA SER A 31 -11.68 -8.68 -14.59
C SER A 31 -12.36 -7.48 -15.23
N THR A 32 -12.99 -7.69 -16.37
CA THR A 32 -13.69 -6.66 -17.15
C THR A 32 -14.97 -7.24 -17.75
N PRO A 33 -16.04 -6.45 -17.89
CA PRO A 33 -17.28 -6.92 -18.54
C PRO A 33 -17.10 -7.21 -20.04
N THR A 34 -16.26 -6.47 -20.73
CA THR A 34 -16.05 -6.55 -22.18
C THR A 34 -15.00 -7.58 -22.58
N GLY A 35 -14.08 -7.92 -21.68
CA GLY A 35 -12.92 -8.77 -22.00
C GLY A 35 -11.91 -8.13 -22.98
N GLU A 36 -12.10 -6.86 -23.33
CA GLU A 36 -11.19 -6.11 -24.21
C GLU A 36 -10.02 -5.54 -23.42
N GLY A 37 -8.82 -5.61 -23.99
CA GLY A 37 -7.62 -5.01 -23.43
C GLY A 37 -7.56 -3.50 -23.66
N ILE A 38 -6.65 -2.84 -22.95
CA ILE A 38 -6.37 -1.43 -23.12
C ILE A 38 -4.87 -1.21 -23.34
N SER A 39 -4.52 -0.21 -24.17
CA SER A 39 -3.12 0.18 -24.29
C SER A 39 -2.59 0.74 -22.96
N PRO A 40 -1.49 0.20 -22.41
CA PRO A 40 -0.91 0.69 -21.18
C PRO A 40 -0.13 2.00 -21.35
N ASP A 41 -0.04 2.51 -22.58
CA ASP A 41 0.84 3.60 -22.96
C ASP A 41 0.22 4.97 -22.67
N PHE A 42 -0.04 5.25 -21.39
CA PHE A 42 -0.51 6.56 -20.91
C PHE A 42 0.12 6.91 -19.56
N GLU A 43 0.22 8.19 -19.28
CA GLU A 43 0.66 8.72 -17.99
C GLU A 43 -0.54 9.26 -17.18
N GLY A 44 -0.51 9.02 -15.86
CA GLY A 44 -1.54 9.50 -14.95
C GLY A 44 -2.91 8.88 -15.20
N ILE A 45 -3.88 9.68 -15.66
CA ILE A 45 -5.27 9.28 -15.88
C ILE A 45 -5.64 9.49 -17.35
N LEU A 46 -6.12 8.44 -17.99
CA LEU A 46 -6.62 8.45 -19.38
C LEU A 46 -8.16 8.45 -19.38
N GLN A 47 -8.77 9.33 -20.18
CA GLN A 47 -10.20 9.32 -20.47
C GLN A 47 -10.42 8.98 -21.94
N GLN A 48 -10.98 7.83 -22.23
CA GLN A 48 -11.20 7.34 -23.60
C GLN A 48 -12.46 6.47 -23.66
N ASN A 49 -13.19 6.54 -24.77
CA ASN A 49 -14.38 5.70 -25.06
C ASN A 49 -15.42 5.71 -23.93
N GLY A 50 -15.68 6.87 -23.32
CA GLY A 50 -16.64 6.99 -22.23
C GLY A 50 -16.18 6.40 -20.88
N ARG A 51 -14.92 6.05 -20.74
CA ARG A 51 -14.32 5.45 -19.54
C ARG A 51 -13.12 6.24 -19.05
N THR A 52 -12.81 6.11 -17.78
CA THR A 52 -11.65 6.71 -17.13
C THR A 52 -10.72 5.61 -16.64
N TYR A 53 -9.48 5.64 -17.08
CA TYR A 53 -8.45 4.65 -16.72
C TYR A 53 -7.35 5.29 -15.89
N PHE A 54 -6.80 4.51 -14.95
CA PHE A 54 -5.69 4.93 -14.10
C PHE A 54 -4.79 3.74 -13.76
N LYS A 55 -3.56 4.03 -13.37
CA LYS A 55 -2.60 3.05 -12.89
C LYS A 55 -2.49 3.12 -11.38
N ALA A 56 -2.36 1.97 -10.73
CA ALA A 56 -2.04 1.91 -9.31
C ALA A 56 -1.18 0.68 -9.00
N MET A 57 -0.31 0.84 -8.01
CA MET A 57 0.51 -0.25 -7.50
C MET A 57 -0.26 -1.01 -6.42
N PHE A 58 -0.30 -2.32 -6.52
CA PHE A 58 -0.80 -3.19 -5.47
C PHE A 58 0.27 -4.21 -5.09
N ARG A 59 0.87 -4.06 -3.92
CA ARG A 59 2.02 -4.86 -3.42
C ARG A 59 3.23 -4.75 -4.34
N SER A 60 3.73 -4.45 -5.05
CA SER A 60 4.86 -4.47 -6.00
C SER A 60 4.45 -4.81 -7.44
N GLU A 61 3.17 -5.05 -7.67
CA GLU A 61 2.64 -5.27 -9.01
C GLU A 61 1.84 -4.05 -9.47
N GLN A 62 2.07 -3.59 -10.69
CA GLN A 62 1.28 -2.54 -11.30
C GLN A 62 0.05 -3.14 -11.97
N TYR A 63 -1.09 -2.52 -11.74
CA TYR A 63 -2.36 -2.80 -12.41
C TYR A 63 -2.90 -1.55 -13.07
N LEU A 64 -3.69 -1.74 -14.11
CA LEU A 64 -4.53 -0.70 -14.68
C LEU A 64 -5.97 -0.95 -14.22
N PHE A 65 -6.66 0.13 -13.95
CA PHE A 65 -8.07 0.11 -13.52
C PHE A 65 -8.90 0.98 -14.45
N GLY A 66 -10.14 0.58 -14.67
CA GLY A 66 -11.11 1.31 -15.48
C GLY A 66 -12.38 1.61 -14.68
N LEU A 67 -12.89 2.82 -14.83
CA LEU A 67 -14.17 3.29 -14.32
C LEU A 67 -15.10 3.61 -15.48
N GLU A 68 -16.38 3.33 -15.32
CA GLU A 68 -17.39 3.83 -16.26
C GLU A 68 -17.54 5.34 -16.14
N GLY A 69 -17.63 6.03 -17.29
CA GLY A 69 -17.73 7.48 -17.39
C GLY A 69 -16.39 8.18 -17.64
N ALA A 70 -16.47 9.34 -18.28
CA ALA A 70 -15.31 10.14 -18.68
C ALA A 70 -15.50 11.62 -18.30
N THR A 71 -16.09 11.90 -17.14
CA THR A 71 -16.29 13.26 -16.64
C THR A 71 -15.19 13.64 -15.64
N ARG A 72 -15.19 14.92 -15.24
CA ARG A 72 -14.28 15.40 -14.20
C ARG A 72 -14.46 14.66 -12.86
N VAL A 73 -15.68 14.20 -12.58
CA VAL A 73 -15.97 13.44 -11.35
C VAL A 73 -15.24 12.11 -11.37
N GLN A 74 -15.31 11.36 -12.48
CA GLN A 74 -14.60 10.10 -12.62
C GLN A 74 -13.08 10.28 -12.58
N LYS A 75 -12.58 11.38 -13.13
CA LYS A 75 -11.15 11.72 -13.01
C LYS A 75 -10.73 11.90 -11.55
N ASN A 76 -11.55 12.59 -10.75
CA ASN A 76 -11.29 12.76 -9.32
C ASN A 76 -11.38 11.42 -8.57
N TYR A 77 -12.37 10.58 -8.90
CA TYR A 77 -12.46 9.23 -8.33
C TYR A 77 -11.26 8.36 -8.69
N ALA A 78 -10.79 8.40 -9.93
CA ALA A 78 -9.60 7.67 -10.36
C ALA A 78 -8.37 8.07 -9.53
N PHE A 79 -8.19 9.36 -9.26
CA PHE A 79 -7.10 9.84 -8.40
C PHE A 79 -7.22 9.32 -6.96
N LEU A 80 -8.39 9.45 -6.34
CA LEU A 80 -8.63 8.98 -4.97
C LEU A 80 -8.52 7.45 -4.85
N LEU A 81 -9.01 6.73 -5.85
CA LEU A 81 -8.95 5.26 -5.87
C LEU A 81 -7.53 4.74 -6.09
N SER A 82 -6.73 5.41 -6.91
CA SER A 82 -5.31 5.10 -7.07
C SER A 82 -4.61 5.15 -5.71
N ASP A 83 -4.77 6.26 -4.99
CA ASP A 83 -4.18 6.43 -3.66
C ASP A 83 -4.74 5.40 -2.64
N LEU A 84 -6.05 5.14 -2.65
CA LEU A 84 -6.69 4.17 -1.77
C LEU A 84 -6.16 2.74 -2.02
N ILE A 85 -6.04 2.32 -3.28
CA ILE A 85 -5.55 0.99 -3.66
C ILE A 85 -4.09 0.83 -3.25
N GLU A 86 -3.25 1.82 -3.53
CA GLU A 86 -1.84 1.80 -3.14
C GLU A 86 -1.66 1.76 -1.63
N ASN A 87 -2.44 2.54 -0.88
CA ASN A 87 -2.39 2.55 0.57
C ASN A 87 -2.97 1.28 1.20
N SER A 88 -4.02 0.69 0.61
CA SER A 88 -4.60 -0.57 1.11
C SER A 88 -3.66 -1.76 0.97
N SER A 89 -2.76 -1.71 -0.01
CA SER A 89 -1.74 -2.75 -0.21
C SER A 89 -0.56 -2.65 0.75
N SER A 90 -0.39 -1.50 1.38
CA SER A 90 0.71 -1.23 2.29
C SER A 90 0.43 -1.82 3.67
N ARG A 91 0.63 -3.14 3.81
CA ARG A 91 0.55 -3.82 5.13
C ARG A 91 1.46 -3.17 6.18
N ALA A 92 2.54 -2.58 5.74
CA ALA A 92 3.51 -1.92 6.60
C ALA A 92 2.90 -0.77 7.41
N VAL A 93 1.97 -0.01 6.81
CA VAL A 93 1.38 1.17 7.47
C VAL A 93 0.45 0.78 8.63
N ASN A 94 -0.06 -0.45 8.67
CA ASN A 94 -0.95 -0.94 9.73
C ASN A 94 -0.26 -1.81 10.77
N LEU A 95 1.05 -2.03 10.64
CA LEU A 95 1.81 -2.78 11.62
C LEU A 95 2.08 -1.95 12.88
N PRO A 96 2.13 -2.59 14.06
CA PRO A 96 2.72 -1.99 15.24
C PRO A 96 4.16 -1.52 14.95
N LYS A 97 4.60 -0.45 15.62
CA LYS A 97 5.90 0.16 15.38
C LYS A 97 7.06 -0.86 15.47
N GLY A 98 7.08 -1.69 16.51
CA GLY A 98 8.11 -2.71 16.68
C GLY A 98 8.16 -3.72 15.54
N GLU A 99 7.01 -4.23 15.10
CA GLU A 99 6.95 -5.18 13.98
C GLU A 99 7.39 -4.54 12.66
N PHE A 100 7.09 -3.27 12.46
CA PHE A 100 7.56 -2.54 11.28
C PHE A 100 9.08 -2.37 11.28
N VAL A 101 9.66 -1.94 12.40
CA VAL A 101 11.12 -1.79 12.55
C VAL A 101 11.82 -3.14 12.36
N ARG A 102 11.26 -4.23 12.93
CA ARG A 102 11.78 -5.57 12.71
C ARG A 102 11.85 -5.94 11.24
N ARG A 103 10.81 -5.64 10.46
CA ARG A 103 10.80 -5.89 9.00
C ARG A 103 11.80 -5.05 8.24
N ILE A 104 12.03 -3.79 8.66
CA ILE A 104 13.10 -2.98 8.08
C ILE A 104 14.45 -3.66 8.30
N LEU A 105 14.74 -4.11 9.51
CA LEU A 105 16.00 -4.77 9.85
C LEU A 105 16.21 -6.08 9.08
N LEU A 106 15.11 -6.78 8.75
CA LEU A 106 15.15 -8.00 7.92
C LEU A 106 15.20 -7.72 6.41
N GLY A 107 15.11 -6.46 5.99
CA GLY A 107 15.08 -6.09 4.57
C GLY A 107 13.75 -6.41 3.87
N GLU A 108 12.67 -6.59 4.62
CA GLU A 108 11.35 -7.00 4.11
C GLU A 108 10.43 -5.81 3.74
N CYS A 109 10.92 -4.58 3.87
CA CYS A 109 10.15 -3.36 3.58
C CYS A 109 10.61 -2.69 2.28
N ALA A 110 9.66 -2.28 1.45
CA ALA A 110 9.96 -1.42 0.31
C ALA A 110 10.29 0.01 0.77
N PRO A 111 11.15 0.76 0.06
CA PRO A 111 11.46 2.15 0.40
C PRO A 111 10.22 3.05 0.52
N SER A 112 9.21 2.83 -0.34
CA SER A 112 7.93 3.55 -0.29
C SER A 112 7.16 3.32 1.01
N ASP A 113 7.22 2.11 1.57
CA ASP A 113 6.56 1.77 2.82
C ASP A 113 7.26 2.42 4.01
N ILE A 114 8.58 2.53 3.95
CA ILE A 114 9.37 3.24 4.95
C ILE A 114 8.99 4.71 5.00
N GLN A 115 8.84 5.37 3.86
CA GLN A 115 8.41 6.77 3.79
C GLN A 115 7.00 6.98 4.35
N LYS A 116 6.04 6.14 3.96
CA LYS A 116 4.66 6.19 4.48
C LYS A 116 4.61 6.01 5.99
N TYR A 117 5.40 5.07 6.52
CA TYR A 117 5.48 4.83 7.95
C TYR A 117 6.08 6.01 8.70
N ARG A 118 7.16 6.60 8.18
CA ARG A 118 7.78 7.79 8.76
C ARG A 118 6.79 8.93 8.90
N VAL A 119 6.00 9.19 7.87
CA VAL A 119 4.94 10.22 7.90
C VAL A 119 3.87 9.87 8.95
N LYS A 120 3.40 8.63 8.95
CA LYS A 120 2.34 8.19 9.89
C LYS A 120 2.72 8.33 11.35
N TYR A 121 3.97 8.03 11.70
CA TYR A 121 4.45 8.03 13.08
C TYR A 121 5.35 9.22 13.40
N SER A 122 5.40 10.22 12.52
CA SER A 122 6.23 11.42 12.67
C SER A 122 7.69 11.11 13.00
N VAL A 123 8.23 10.05 12.39
CA VAL A 123 9.61 9.61 12.64
C VAL A 123 10.57 10.57 11.95
N PRO A 124 11.45 11.27 12.69
CA PRO A 124 12.38 12.22 12.11
C PRO A 124 13.43 11.56 11.23
N ASP A 125 13.99 12.31 10.29
CA ASP A 125 15.10 11.86 9.43
C ASP A 125 16.43 12.12 10.13
N LEU A 126 16.64 11.44 11.24
CA LEU A 126 17.84 11.55 12.04
C LEU A 126 18.62 10.23 12.00
N PRO A 127 19.94 10.28 12.15
CA PRO A 127 20.74 9.10 12.38
C PRO A 127 20.20 8.31 13.57
N CYS A 128 20.09 6.97 13.41
CA CYS A 128 19.67 6.09 14.48
C CYS A 128 20.76 5.06 14.79
N PHE A 129 20.74 4.53 16.01
CA PHE A 129 21.56 3.39 16.40
C PHE A 129 20.69 2.15 16.48
N VAL A 130 21.26 1.03 16.08
CA VAL A 130 20.67 -0.29 16.30
C VAL A 130 21.53 -1.01 17.33
N LEU A 131 20.94 -1.36 18.47
CA LEU A 131 21.59 -2.13 19.50
C LEU A 131 21.09 -3.59 19.42
N ALA A 132 21.98 -4.51 19.09
CA ALA A 132 21.68 -5.93 19.14
C ALA A 132 22.09 -6.49 20.52
N VAL A 133 21.12 -7.04 21.23
CA VAL A 133 21.34 -7.64 22.56
C VAL A 133 21.13 -9.13 22.47
N ALA A 134 22.16 -9.91 22.83
CA ALA A 134 22.06 -11.33 23.04
C ALA A 134 21.80 -11.60 24.53
N ALA A 135 20.74 -12.33 24.84
CA ALA A 135 20.38 -12.69 26.21
C ALA A 135 19.98 -14.16 26.30
N GLU A 136 20.30 -14.77 27.44
CA GLU A 136 19.79 -16.11 27.79
C GLU A 136 18.38 -15.95 28.37
N GLY A 137 17.41 -16.70 27.82
CA GLY A 137 16.04 -16.69 28.30
C GLY A 137 15.02 -16.35 27.22
N LYS A 138 13.82 -15.91 27.64
CA LYS A 138 12.75 -15.52 26.70
C LYS A 138 12.99 -14.11 26.16
N THR A 139 13.05 -13.98 24.86
CA THR A 139 13.22 -12.68 24.18
C THR A 139 12.16 -11.65 24.58
N SER A 140 10.91 -12.11 24.85
CA SER A 140 9.81 -11.25 25.32
C SER A 140 10.13 -10.52 26.62
N ASP A 141 10.82 -11.18 27.54
CA ASP A 141 11.13 -10.62 28.86
C ASP A 141 12.21 -9.52 28.73
N VAL A 142 13.17 -9.73 27.83
CA VAL A 142 14.21 -8.75 27.50
C VAL A 142 13.60 -7.55 26.81
N ILE A 143 12.72 -7.74 25.82
CA ILE A 143 11.99 -6.65 25.14
C ILE A 143 11.18 -5.84 26.15
N SER A 144 10.45 -6.51 27.05
CA SER A 144 9.64 -5.85 28.07
C SER A 144 10.50 -5.02 29.04
N LEU A 145 11.66 -5.52 29.40
CA LEU A 145 12.60 -4.78 30.26
C LEU A 145 13.12 -3.53 29.56
N PHE A 146 13.62 -3.65 28.33
CA PHE A 146 14.11 -2.51 27.57
C PHE A 146 13.01 -1.47 27.31
N SER A 147 11.78 -1.91 27.01
CA SER A 147 10.65 -1.00 26.79
C SER A 147 10.30 -0.11 27.97
N GLN A 148 10.66 -0.53 29.21
CA GLN A 148 10.47 0.29 30.41
C GLN A 148 11.45 1.47 30.51
N TYR A 149 12.59 1.40 29.81
CA TYR A 149 13.63 2.42 29.82
C TYR A 149 13.64 3.27 28.54
N ILE A 150 12.78 2.97 27.57
CA ILE A 150 12.64 3.77 26.36
C ILE A 150 11.79 5.01 26.68
N GLU A 151 12.42 6.16 26.72
CA GLU A 151 11.77 7.45 27.03
C GLU A 151 11.29 8.17 25.77
N ASN A 152 11.91 7.88 24.62
CA ASN A 152 11.61 8.56 23.37
C ASN A 152 10.59 7.76 22.55
N GLU A 153 9.47 8.38 22.16
CA GLU A 153 8.44 7.75 21.33
C GLU A 153 8.94 7.27 19.96
N SER A 154 10.05 7.85 19.46
CA SER A 154 10.70 7.41 18.22
C SER A 154 11.49 6.11 18.38
N ASP A 155 11.87 5.73 19.59
CA ASP A 155 12.64 4.52 19.87
C ASP A 155 11.72 3.30 20.07
N CYS A 156 12.24 2.09 19.86
CA CYS A 156 11.51 0.86 20.14
C CYS A 156 12.43 -0.34 20.34
N ALA A 157 11.98 -1.29 21.16
CA ALA A 157 12.56 -2.63 21.26
C ALA A 157 11.76 -3.60 20.36
N VAL A 158 12.45 -4.50 19.62
CA VAL A 158 11.85 -5.42 18.64
C VAL A 158 12.49 -6.82 18.72
#